data_9a71fe49b083ca56c77980e2f15c4db0
#
_entry.id   9a71fe49b083ca56c77980e2f15c4db0
#
_cell.length_a   1.000
_cell.length_b   1.000
_cell.length_c   1.000
_cell.angle_alpha   90.00
_cell.angle_beta   90.00
_cell.angle_gamma   90.00
#
_symmetry.space_group_name_H-M   'P 1'
#
loop_
_entity.id
_entity.type
_entity.pdbx_description
1 polymer ?
#
loop_
_entity_poly.entity_id
_entity_poly.type
_entity_poly.pdbx_seq_one_letter_code
_entity_poly.pdbx_strand_id
1 'polypeptide(L)'
;MRIVNEYLGKHCRDKVTGAEGICTSVIEWLYGCTMIGITSSVTEQSRFPKYEPFVQSRIEVLDDGVSNDFNVEFDKPKYFGKICEDKVHKNVSGICIARILMLGASEQYGIEIQPDDLAKESHIIWIDAGRIRLSENQEDAVDPSEVAGDKTGGVFPSGCYPDSSTLL
;
A
#
# COMPACT_ATOMS: atom_id res chain seq x y z
N MET A 1 -7.50 7.37 14.98
CA MET A 1 -7.28 8.39 13.94
C MET A 1 -6.56 7.72 12.80
N ARG A 2 -6.97 7.94 11.58
CA ARG A 2 -6.51 7.12 10.45
C ARG A 2 -5.43 7.84 9.70
N ILE A 3 -4.28 7.22 9.56
CA ILE A 3 -3.10 7.72 8.85
C ILE A 3 -3.46 8.18 7.42
N VAL A 4 -4.38 7.49 6.77
CA VAL A 4 -4.79 7.79 5.39
C VAL A 4 -5.32 9.21 5.23
N ASN A 5 -6.20 9.65 6.14
CA ASN A 5 -6.80 10.98 6.08
C ASN A 5 -5.81 12.10 6.44
N GLU A 6 -4.66 11.74 7.02
CA GLU A 6 -3.60 12.69 7.34
C GLU A 6 -2.75 13.06 6.12
N TYR A 7 -2.70 12.19 5.10
CA TYR A 7 -1.78 12.34 3.98
C TYR A 7 -2.46 12.42 2.62
N LEU A 8 -3.46 11.56 2.36
CA LEU A 8 -4.02 11.41 1.01
C LEU A 8 -4.61 12.72 0.49
N GLY A 9 -4.14 13.17 -0.66
CA GLY A 9 -4.52 14.44 -1.28
C GLY A 9 -3.77 15.66 -0.74
N LYS A 10 -2.99 15.51 0.33
CA LYS A 10 -2.23 16.62 0.92
C LYS A 10 -0.94 16.91 0.15
N HIS A 11 -0.48 18.14 0.23
CA HIS A 11 0.83 18.54 -0.26
C HIS A 11 1.88 18.14 0.77
N CYS A 12 2.81 17.31 0.38
CA CYS A 12 3.78 16.67 1.25
C CYS A 12 5.21 16.86 0.77
N ARG A 13 6.15 16.75 1.72
CA ARG A 13 7.59 16.78 1.45
C ARG A 13 8.26 15.61 2.14
N ASP A 14 9.20 14.96 1.46
CA ASP A 14 10.18 14.06 2.11
C ASP A 14 11.29 14.88 2.78
N LYS A 15 11.41 14.79 4.09
CA LYS A 15 12.39 15.54 4.89
C LYS A 15 13.85 15.24 4.56
N VAL A 16 14.13 14.09 3.93
CA VAL A 16 15.51 13.64 3.64
C VAL A 16 15.97 14.10 2.27
N THR A 17 15.15 13.90 1.24
CA THR A 17 15.51 14.26 -0.15
C THR A 17 15.01 15.63 -0.56
N GLY A 18 14.02 16.19 0.17
CA GLY A 18 13.34 17.42 -0.21
C GLY A 18 12.34 17.23 -1.36
N ALA A 19 12.05 15.99 -1.78
CA ALA A 19 11.05 15.74 -2.81
C ALA A 19 9.66 16.19 -2.35
N GLU A 20 8.97 16.99 -3.16
CA GLU A 20 7.66 17.58 -2.86
C GLU A 20 6.63 17.20 -3.92
N GLY A 21 5.37 17.11 -3.47
CA GLY A 21 4.22 16.86 -4.33
C GLY A 21 2.98 16.49 -3.56
N ILE A 22 1.95 16.08 -4.29
CA ILE A 22 0.70 15.62 -3.70
C ILE A 22 0.83 14.16 -3.30
N CYS A 23 0.39 13.83 -2.09
CA CYS A 23 0.23 12.44 -1.68
C CYS A 23 -0.90 11.80 -2.49
N THR A 24 -0.54 10.95 -3.42
CA THR A 24 -1.50 10.26 -4.30
C THR A 24 -1.78 8.83 -3.88
N SER A 25 -0.99 8.27 -2.97
CA SER A 25 -1.27 6.95 -2.41
C SER A 25 -0.76 6.80 -0.99
N VAL A 26 -1.43 5.91 -0.25
CA VAL A 26 -0.99 5.42 1.07
C VAL A 26 -0.98 3.91 0.99
N ILE A 27 0.15 3.29 1.30
CA ILE A 27 0.31 1.84 1.34
C ILE A 27 0.49 1.42 2.79
N GLU A 28 -0.42 0.61 3.28
CA GLU A 28 -0.36 0.01 4.61
C GLU A 28 0.08 -1.46 4.49
N TRP A 29 1.00 -1.87 5.35
CA TRP A 29 1.49 -3.24 5.40
C TRP A 29 1.09 -3.93 6.69
N LEU A 30 0.78 -5.21 6.64
CA LEU A 30 0.47 -6.05 7.80
C LEU A 30 1.57 -5.95 8.86
N TYR A 31 2.81 -5.89 8.43
CA TYR A 31 4.00 -5.85 9.28
C TYR A 31 4.36 -4.42 9.79
N GLY A 32 3.40 -3.50 9.74
CA GLY A 32 3.48 -2.22 10.46
C GLY A 32 4.20 -1.08 9.75
N CYS A 33 4.63 -1.26 8.49
CA CYS A 33 5.22 -0.18 7.69
C CYS A 33 4.14 0.52 6.88
N THR A 34 4.02 1.85 7.01
CA THR A 34 3.17 2.66 6.13
C THR A 34 4.07 3.47 5.20
N MET A 35 3.75 3.44 3.91
CA MET A 35 4.43 4.23 2.89
C MET A 35 3.49 5.26 2.29
N ILE A 36 4.02 6.44 2.06
CA ILE A 36 3.33 7.59 1.47
C ILE A 36 3.88 7.79 0.07
N GLY A 37 3.04 7.66 -0.94
CA GLY A 37 3.42 7.89 -2.33
C GLY A 37 3.16 9.34 -2.71
N ILE A 38 4.24 10.06 -3.03
CA ILE A 38 4.19 11.46 -3.46
C ILE A 38 4.32 11.52 -4.98
N THR A 39 3.40 12.25 -5.62
CA THR A 39 3.48 12.56 -7.03
C THR A 39 3.87 14.03 -7.20
N SER A 40 5.06 14.25 -7.75
CA SER A 40 5.57 15.60 -8.01
C SER A 40 4.86 16.25 -9.18
N SER A 41 4.84 17.58 -9.19
CA SER A 41 4.37 18.37 -10.33
C SER A 41 5.27 18.17 -11.54
N VAL A 42 4.70 18.36 -12.73
CA VAL A 42 5.46 18.46 -13.98
C VAL A 42 6.33 19.72 -13.92
N THR A 43 7.62 19.56 -14.19
CA THR A 43 8.58 20.67 -14.32
C THR A 43 9.01 20.82 -15.77
N GLU A 44 9.69 21.94 -16.10
CA GLU A 44 10.27 22.13 -17.43
C GLU A 44 11.28 21.03 -17.81
N GLN A 45 11.90 20.42 -16.81
CA GLN A 45 12.89 19.35 -16.99
C GLN A 45 12.26 17.95 -17.02
N SER A 46 11.09 17.77 -16.42
CA SER A 46 10.34 16.51 -16.41
C SER A 46 8.97 16.72 -17.02
N ARG A 47 8.73 16.11 -18.19
CA ARG A 47 7.45 16.20 -18.89
C ARG A 47 6.35 15.36 -18.25
N PHE A 48 6.68 14.52 -17.27
CA PHE A 48 5.76 13.61 -16.61
C PHE A 48 5.85 13.79 -15.10
N PRO A 49 4.71 13.68 -14.37
CA PRO A 49 4.70 13.59 -12.91
C PRO A 49 5.57 12.40 -12.50
N LYS A 50 6.38 12.57 -11.46
CA LYS A 50 7.18 11.49 -10.89
C LYS A 50 6.52 10.99 -9.62
N TYR A 51 6.22 9.70 -9.56
CA TYR A 51 5.74 9.03 -8.37
C TYR A 51 6.90 8.43 -7.58
N GLU A 52 6.97 8.70 -6.28
CA GLU A 52 7.99 8.14 -5.38
C GLU A 52 7.35 7.78 -4.03
N PRO A 53 7.47 6.51 -3.58
CA PRO A 53 7.01 6.09 -2.27
C PRO A 53 8.10 6.33 -1.20
N PHE A 54 7.67 6.84 -0.04
CA PHE A 54 8.54 7.12 1.10
C PHE A 54 7.95 6.52 2.38
N VAL A 55 8.78 6.15 3.32
CA VAL A 55 8.34 5.74 4.66
C VAL A 55 7.65 6.91 5.36
N GLN A 56 6.49 6.67 5.95
CA GLN A 56 5.65 7.69 6.61
C GLN A 56 6.43 8.61 7.56
N SER A 57 7.36 8.08 8.35
CA SER A 57 8.14 8.86 9.33
C SER A 57 9.00 9.96 8.71
N ARG A 58 9.27 9.87 7.41
CA ARG A 58 10.03 10.87 6.65
C ARG A 58 9.17 12.00 6.11
N ILE A 59 7.85 11.84 6.10
CA ILE A 59 6.94 12.75 5.43
C ILE A 59 6.48 13.87 6.37
N GLU A 60 6.51 15.08 5.83
CA GLU A 60 5.95 16.30 6.39
C GLU A 60 4.81 16.77 5.52
N VAL A 61 3.67 17.08 6.14
CA VAL A 61 2.53 17.70 5.45
C VAL A 61 2.73 19.20 5.46
N LEU A 62 2.68 19.82 4.28
CA LEU A 62 2.88 21.25 4.11
C LEU A 62 1.55 22.01 4.15
N ASP A 63 0.55 21.50 3.43
CA ASP A 63 -0.80 22.09 3.36
C ASP A 63 -1.85 21.03 2.94
N ASP A 64 -3.09 21.45 2.79
CA ASP A 64 -4.22 20.58 2.47
C ASP A 64 -4.22 20.08 1.00
N GLY A 65 -3.38 20.65 0.12
CA GLY A 65 -3.28 20.26 -1.28
C GLY A 65 -4.65 20.21 -1.97
N VAL A 66 -5.00 19.01 -2.45
CA VAL A 66 -6.31 18.73 -3.09
C VAL A 66 -7.21 17.86 -2.21
N SER A 67 -6.87 17.67 -0.93
CA SER A 67 -7.59 16.72 -0.04
C SER A 67 -9.06 17.11 0.17
N ASN A 68 -9.41 18.39 0.08
CA ASN A 68 -10.78 18.88 0.22
C ASN A 68 -11.68 18.52 -0.98
N ASP A 69 -11.10 18.17 -2.12
CA ASP A 69 -11.83 17.77 -3.32
C ASP A 69 -12.23 16.28 -3.27
N PHE A 70 -11.65 15.52 -2.33
CA PHE A 70 -11.84 14.09 -2.17
C PHE A 70 -12.35 13.78 -0.76
N ASN A 71 -13.66 13.63 -0.64
CA ASN A 71 -14.27 13.21 0.62
C ASN A 71 -14.28 11.68 0.72
N VAL A 72 -13.16 11.09 1.14
CA VAL A 72 -13.00 9.63 1.19
C VAL A 72 -12.81 9.18 2.62
N GLU A 73 -13.78 8.44 3.14
CA GLU A 73 -13.66 7.71 4.39
C GLU A 73 -13.19 6.29 4.09
N PHE A 74 -12.06 5.89 4.68
CA PHE A 74 -11.54 4.53 4.56
C PHE A 74 -11.73 3.78 5.87
N ASP A 75 -12.27 2.58 5.79
CA ASP A 75 -12.37 1.67 6.93
C ASP A 75 -11.02 1.06 7.31
N LYS A 76 -10.94 0.45 8.49
CA LYS A 76 -9.77 -0.34 8.85
C LYS A 76 -9.54 -1.45 7.83
N PRO A 77 -8.28 -1.86 7.58
CA PRO A 77 -8.00 -2.96 6.68
C PRO A 77 -8.79 -4.21 7.07
N LYS A 78 -9.69 -4.61 6.19
CA LYS A 78 -10.66 -5.68 6.47
C LYS A 78 -10.05 -7.07 6.37
N TYR A 79 -9.02 -7.22 5.53
CA TYR A 79 -8.51 -8.51 5.10
C TYR A 79 -7.11 -8.84 5.64
N PHE A 80 -6.46 -7.93 6.36
CA PHE A 80 -5.10 -8.14 6.86
C PHE A 80 -4.95 -9.43 7.65
N GLY A 81 -3.91 -10.21 7.33
CA GLY A 81 -3.58 -11.49 7.93
C GLY A 81 -4.48 -12.65 7.50
N LYS A 82 -5.54 -12.40 6.74
CA LYS A 82 -6.50 -13.42 6.32
C LYS A 82 -6.13 -14.01 4.98
N ILE A 83 -6.48 -15.28 4.78
CA ILE A 83 -6.35 -15.92 3.47
C ILE A 83 -7.49 -15.44 2.59
N CYS A 84 -7.11 -14.86 1.47
CA CYS A 84 -8.01 -14.25 0.51
C CYS A 84 -7.84 -14.85 -0.87
N GLU A 85 -8.89 -14.74 -1.68
CA GLU A 85 -8.96 -15.24 -3.04
C GLU A 85 -9.46 -14.17 -4.00
N ASP A 86 -9.02 -14.22 -5.26
CA ASP A 86 -9.58 -13.42 -6.33
C ASP A 86 -10.87 -14.09 -6.87
N LYS A 87 -11.99 -13.36 -6.86
CA LYS A 87 -13.27 -13.86 -7.42
C LYS A 87 -13.19 -14.17 -8.91
N VAL A 88 -12.29 -13.54 -9.65
CA VAL A 88 -12.13 -13.69 -11.09
C VAL A 88 -11.13 -14.80 -11.41
N HIS A 89 -10.01 -14.83 -10.72
CA HIS A 89 -8.95 -15.81 -10.93
C HIS A 89 -8.90 -16.77 -9.74
N LYS A 90 -9.64 -17.87 -9.83
CA LYS A 90 -9.85 -18.83 -8.72
C LYS A 90 -8.57 -19.50 -8.19
N ASN A 91 -7.50 -19.50 -8.96
CA ASN A 91 -6.19 -20.04 -8.56
C ASN A 91 -5.28 -19.00 -7.90
N VAL A 92 -5.75 -17.77 -7.74
CA VAL A 92 -5.03 -16.74 -7.00
C VAL A 92 -5.56 -16.71 -5.57
N SER A 93 -4.78 -17.25 -4.64
CA SER A 93 -5.09 -17.29 -3.22
C SER A 93 -3.82 -17.10 -2.39
N GLY A 94 -3.93 -16.42 -1.26
CA GLY A 94 -2.82 -16.19 -0.35
C GLY A 94 -3.17 -15.29 0.82
N ILE A 95 -2.17 -14.94 1.62
CA ILE A 95 -2.34 -14.09 2.80
C ILE A 95 -2.40 -12.62 2.37
N CYS A 96 -3.41 -11.89 2.83
CA CYS A 96 -3.49 -10.45 2.61
C CYS A 96 -2.51 -9.73 3.53
N ILE A 97 -1.45 -9.15 2.95
CA ILE A 97 -0.35 -8.50 3.69
C ILE A 97 -0.25 -6.99 3.46
N ALA A 98 -0.99 -6.45 2.50
CA ALA A 98 -0.91 -5.04 2.18
C ALA A 98 -2.25 -4.48 1.71
N ARG A 99 -2.39 -3.15 1.82
CA ARG A 99 -3.48 -2.38 1.24
C ARG A 99 -2.91 -1.11 0.62
N ILE A 100 -3.33 -0.78 -0.59
CA ILE A 100 -3.05 0.51 -1.20
C ILE A 100 -4.33 1.30 -1.40
N LEU A 101 -4.28 2.55 -0.99
CA LEU A 101 -5.32 3.55 -1.16
C LEU A 101 -4.76 4.62 -2.09
N MET A 102 -5.44 4.86 -3.20
CA MET A 102 -5.01 5.81 -4.21
C MET A 102 -6.03 6.93 -4.38
N LEU A 103 -5.53 8.14 -4.56
CA LEU A 103 -6.36 9.32 -4.77
C LEU A 103 -7.19 9.16 -6.06
N GLY A 104 -8.52 9.17 -5.91
CA GLY A 104 -9.43 9.04 -7.05
C GLY A 104 -9.54 7.65 -7.67
N ALA A 105 -8.98 6.61 -7.02
CA ALA A 105 -9.04 5.24 -7.49
C ALA A 105 -9.63 4.30 -6.43
N SER A 106 -9.92 3.06 -6.84
CA SER A 106 -10.40 2.03 -5.92
C SER A 106 -9.28 1.54 -5.01
N GLU A 107 -9.68 1.13 -3.81
CA GLU A 107 -8.83 0.44 -2.85
C GLU A 107 -8.40 -0.93 -3.42
N GLN A 108 -7.12 -1.27 -3.24
CA GLN A 108 -6.58 -2.59 -3.61
C GLN A 108 -5.92 -3.26 -2.42
N TYR A 109 -5.93 -4.59 -2.41
CA TYR A 109 -5.26 -5.41 -1.42
C TYR A 109 -4.15 -6.23 -2.06
N GLY A 110 -2.99 -6.27 -1.41
CA GLY A 110 -1.86 -7.09 -1.80
C GLY A 110 -1.95 -8.46 -1.14
N ILE A 111 -2.07 -9.50 -1.96
CA ILE A 111 -2.09 -10.89 -1.51
C ILE A 111 -0.73 -11.51 -1.79
N GLU A 112 -0.07 -12.00 -0.75
CA GLU A 112 1.16 -12.76 -0.86
C GLU A 112 0.84 -14.21 -1.21
N ILE A 113 1.26 -14.62 -2.40
CA ILE A 113 1.17 -15.99 -2.85
C ILE A 113 2.44 -16.71 -2.42
N GLN A 114 2.27 -17.80 -1.67
CA GLN A 114 3.40 -18.61 -1.23
C GLN A 114 4.09 -19.27 -2.44
N PRO A 115 5.41 -19.37 -2.41
CA PRO A 115 6.14 -20.05 -3.48
C PRO A 115 5.68 -21.51 -3.57
N ASP A 116 5.40 -21.94 -4.79
CA ASP A 116 5.20 -23.34 -5.13
C ASP A 116 6.51 -23.96 -5.62
N ASP A 117 6.45 -25.23 -6.01
CA ASP A 117 7.62 -25.96 -6.54
C ASP A 117 8.21 -25.33 -7.82
N LEU A 118 7.49 -24.43 -8.47
CA LEU A 118 7.89 -23.76 -9.71
C LEU A 118 8.41 -22.35 -9.47
N ALA A 119 7.86 -21.64 -8.46
CA ALA A 119 8.26 -20.30 -8.08
C ALA A 119 9.09 -20.32 -6.80
N LYS A 120 10.36 -19.91 -6.87
CA LYS A 120 11.28 -19.90 -5.71
C LYS A 120 11.07 -18.72 -4.75
N GLU A 121 10.27 -17.74 -5.13
CA GLU A 121 10.04 -16.50 -4.39
C GLU A 121 8.54 -16.25 -4.21
N SER A 122 8.16 -15.69 -3.07
CA SER A 122 6.79 -15.22 -2.87
C SER A 122 6.50 -14.01 -3.76
N HIS A 123 5.31 -13.94 -4.30
CA HIS A 123 4.86 -12.83 -5.12
C HIS A 123 3.66 -12.13 -4.49
N ILE A 124 3.62 -10.81 -4.60
CA ILE A 124 2.47 -10.01 -4.17
C ILE A 124 1.65 -9.67 -5.42
N ILE A 125 0.38 -10.06 -5.37
CA ILE A 125 -0.60 -9.69 -6.41
C ILE A 125 -1.57 -8.68 -5.83
N TRP A 126 -1.76 -7.56 -6.52
CA TRP A 126 -2.71 -6.53 -6.14
C TRP A 126 -4.09 -6.81 -6.74
N ILE A 127 -5.12 -6.81 -5.90
CA ILE A 127 -6.49 -7.13 -6.27
C ILE A 127 -7.41 -6.03 -5.76
N ASP A 128 -8.28 -5.52 -6.65
CA ASP A 128 -9.30 -4.54 -6.26
C ASP A 128 -10.20 -5.05 -5.14
N ALA A 129 -10.56 -4.18 -4.20
CA ALA A 129 -11.40 -4.52 -3.06
C ALA A 129 -12.74 -5.19 -3.46
N GLY A 130 -13.29 -4.82 -4.61
CA GLY A 130 -14.50 -5.44 -5.14
C GLY A 130 -14.32 -6.88 -5.64
N ARG A 131 -13.09 -7.28 -5.96
CA ARG A 131 -12.76 -8.61 -6.48
C ARG A 131 -12.28 -9.58 -5.41
N ILE A 132 -11.78 -9.09 -4.28
CA ILE A 132 -11.28 -9.93 -3.19
C ILE A 132 -12.42 -10.56 -2.40
N ARG A 133 -12.22 -11.79 -1.94
CA ARG A 133 -13.08 -12.47 -0.97
C ARG A 133 -12.22 -13.25 0.04
N LEU A 134 -12.79 -13.54 1.21
CA LEU A 134 -12.18 -14.46 2.15
C LEU A 134 -12.23 -15.89 1.59
N SER A 135 -11.13 -16.63 1.76
CA SER A 135 -11.14 -18.08 1.55
C SER A 135 -11.96 -18.76 2.65
N GLU A 136 -12.55 -19.91 2.33
CA GLU A 136 -13.21 -20.75 3.33
C GLU A 136 -12.21 -21.40 4.30
N ASN A 137 -11.00 -21.69 3.82
CA ASN A 137 -9.90 -22.18 4.65
C ASN A 137 -9.06 -21.02 5.16
N GLN A 138 -8.92 -20.90 6.50
CA GLN A 138 -8.15 -19.86 7.21
C GLN A 138 -7.07 -20.47 8.12
N GLU A 139 -6.63 -21.72 7.87
CA GLU A 139 -5.67 -22.41 8.75
C GLU A 139 -4.34 -21.67 8.87
N ASP A 140 -3.86 -21.05 7.77
CA ASP A 140 -2.60 -20.32 7.74
C ASP A 140 -2.78 -18.79 7.94
N ALA A 141 -3.95 -18.36 8.38
CA ALA A 141 -4.21 -16.95 8.66
C ALA A 141 -3.33 -16.44 9.82
N VAL A 142 -2.82 -15.22 9.68
CA VAL A 142 -1.94 -14.56 10.66
C VAL A 142 -2.74 -13.54 11.45
N ASP A 143 -2.61 -13.54 12.78
CA ASP A 143 -3.21 -12.49 13.61
C ASP A 143 -2.40 -11.20 13.50
N PRO A 144 -2.99 -10.10 13.00
CA PRO A 144 -2.29 -8.82 12.87
C PRO A 144 -1.74 -8.29 14.20
N SER A 145 -2.34 -8.68 15.35
CA SER A 145 -1.89 -8.26 16.67
C SER A 145 -0.58 -8.94 17.10
N GLU A 146 -0.31 -10.14 16.63
CA GLU A 146 0.92 -10.87 16.91
C GLU A 146 2.11 -10.32 16.14
N VAL A 147 1.85 -9.75 14.97
CA VAL A 147 2.89 -9.21 14.08
C VAL A 147 3.29 -7.79 14.45
N ALA A 148 2.39 -7.01 15.05
CA ALA A 148 2.64 -5.61 15.42
C ALA A 148 3.65 -5.43 16.58
N GLY A 149 4.12 -6.51 17.21
CA GLY A 149 5.01 -6.49 18.38
C GLY A 149 6.48 -6.19 18.10
N ASP A 150 6.98 -6.39 16.88
CA ASP A 150 8.39 -6.22 16.57
C ASP A 150 8.67 -4.88 15.87
N LYS A 151 8.62 -3.79 16.65
CA LYS A 151 8.92 -2.42 16.19
C LYS A 151 10.43 -2.13 16.12
N THR A 152 11.29 -3.11 16.25
CA THR A 152 12.73 -2.96 16.10
C THR A 152 13.09 -3.13 14.64
N GLY A 153 13.34 -2.00 13.95
CA GLY A 153 14.14 -1.82 12.72
C GLY A 153 14.44 -3.05 11.86
N GLY A 154 13.44 -3.84 11.53
CA GLY A 154 13.59 -5.02 10.70
C GLY A 154 13.87 -4.64 9.25
N VAL A 155 14.84 -5.31 8.66
CA VAL A 155 15.12 -5.35 7.22
C VAL A 155 13.79 -5.61 6.51
N PHE A 156 13.41 -4.71 5.59
CA PHE A 156 12.24 -4.90 4.72
C PHE A 156 12.35 -6.28 4.05
N PRO A 157 11.28 -7.10 4.03
CA PRO A 157 11.27 -8.26 3.17
C PRO A 157 11.62 -7.79 1.75
N SER A 158 12.56 -8.49 1.11
CA SER A 158 12.92 -8.23 -0.27
C SER A 158 11.66 -8.39 -1.12
N GLY A 159 11.05 -7.27 -1.55
CA GLY A 159 9.75 -7.24 -2.22
C GLY A 159 8.82 -6.12 -1.73
N CYS A 160 9.16 -5.38 -0.68
CA CYS A 160 8.38 -4.23 -0.20
C CYS A 160 8.45 -2.99 -1.10
N TYR A 161 9.20 -3.03 -2.19
CA TYR A 161 9.13 -2.00 -3.22
C TYR A 161 8.20 -2.49 -4.33
N PRO A 162 7.05 -1.85 -4.56
CA PRO A 162 6.34 -2.06 -5.81
C PRO A 162 7.30 -1.67 -6.93
N ASP A 163 7.63 -2.65 -7.76
CA ASP A 163 8.38 -2.40 -8.98
C ASP A 163 7.60 -1.34 -9.75
N SER A 164 8.25 -0.23 -10.07
CA SER A 164 7.65 0.93 -10.75
C SER A 164 7.07 0.58 -12.14
N SER A 165 7.26 -0.65 -12.59
CA SER A 165 6.71 -1.18 -13.84
C SER A 165 5.29 -1.73 -13.73
N THR A 166 4.73 -1.88 -12.50
CA THR A 166 3.42 -2.53 -12.27
C THR A 166 2.29 -1.53 -11.98
N LEU A 167 2.59 -0.22 -11.93
CA LEU A 167 1.61 0.85 -11.71
C LEU A 167 1.30 1.60 -13.01
N LEU A 168 0.84 0.90 -14.04
CA LEU A 168 0.17 1.46 -15.21
C LEU A 168 -1.25 0.93 -15.29
#